data_e63d8f491a09db311231c4bf9be29208
#
_entry.id   e63d8f491a09db311231c4bf9be29208
#
_cell.length_a   1.000
_cell.length_b   1.000
_cell.length_c   1.000
_cell.angle_alpha   90.00
_cell.angle_beta   90.00
_cell.angle_gamma   90.00
#
_symmetry.space_group_name_H-M   'P 1'
#
loop_
_entity.id
_entity.type
_entity.pdbx_description
1 polymer ?
#
loop_
_entity_poly.entity_id
_entity_poly.type
_entity_poly.pdbx_seq_one_letter_code
_entity_poly.pdbx_strand_id
1 'polypeptide(L)'
;MATFERAKPHMNVGTIGHVDHGKTTLTAAILHVLDMAKGQGYGARAEGVDQIDNAPEEKARGITIALHHSEYETPNRHYAHIDAPGHADYIKNMITGAAQMDGAILVVAATDGAMPQTREHILLARQVGVPKIIVFLNKVDMVDDKDLVDLVEEEVKDLLKKQG
;
A
#
# COMPACT_ATOMS: atom_id res chain seq x y z
N MET A 1 36.26 0.77 -5.46
CA MET A 1 34.78 0.74 -5.43
C MET A 1 34.37 0.95 -4.00
N ALA A 2 33.67 2.05 -3.71
CA ALA A 2 33.12 2.28 -2.38
C ALA A 2 31.98 1.24 -2.14
N THR A 3 32.15 0.38 -1.14
CA THR A 3 31.10 -0.51 -0.69
C THR A 3 30.03 0.34 -0.01
N PHE A 4 28.82 0.36 -0.57
CA PHE A 4 27.68 1.03 0.05
C PHE A 4 27.23 0.17 1.24
N GLU A 5 27.64 0.53 2.45
CA GLU A 5 27.15 -0.10 3.66
C GLU A 5 25.78 0.51 4.01
N ARG A 6 24.75 -0.31 3.95
CA ARG A 6 23.42 0.07 4.46
C ARG A 6 23.50 0.09 5.99
N ALA A 7 23.31 1.27 6.57
CA ALA A 7 23.33 1.47 8.02
C ALA A 7 22.15 0.78 8.74
N LYS A 8 21.08 0.41 8.02
CA LYS A 8 19.87 -0.21 8.56
C LYS A 8 19.43 -1.40 7.71
N PRO A 9 18.76 -2.41 8.30
CA PRO A 9 18.11 -3.47 7.53
C PRO A 9 17.12 -2.90 6.52
N HIS A 10 17.03 -3.50 5.34
CA HIS A 10 16.14 -3.09 4.27
C HIS A 10 14.92 -4.01 4.16
N MET A 11 13.75 -3.43 3.87
CA MET A 11 12.52 -4.18 3.59
C MET A 11 11.77 -3.53 2.43
N ASN A 12 11.30 -4.35 1.51
CA ASN A 12 10.39 -3.93 0.45
C ASN A 12 8.95 -4.12 0.91
N VAL A 13 8.21 -3.03 0.98
CA VAL A 13 6.79 -3.02 1.32
C VAL A 13 6.00 -2.39 0.19
N GLY A 14 4.69 -2.57 0.19
CA GLY A 14 3.85 -1.93 -0.81
C GLY A 14 2.40 -1.91 -0.43
N THR A 15 1.62 -1.12 -1.15
CA THR A 15 0.18 -0.99 -1.00
C THR A 15 -0.55 -1.78 -2.08
N ILE A 16 -1.50 -2.60 -1.67
CA ILE A 16 -2.40 -3.36 -2.53
C ILE A 16 -3.85 -3.14 -2.09
N GLY A 17 -4.81 -3.47 -2.93
CA GLY A 17 -6.23 -3.34 -2.62
C GLY A 17 -7.04 -2.79 -3.78
N HIS A 18 -8.33 -2.64 -3.56
CA HIS A 18 -9.28 -2.18 -4.56
C HIS A 18 -9.02 -0.72 -4.98
N VAL A 19 -9.37 -0.38 -6.22
CA VAL A 19 -9.33 1.00 -6.73
C VAL A 19 -10.15 1.95 -5.83
N ASP A 20 -9.72 3.18 -5.68
CA ASP A 20 -10.36 4.24 -4.88
C ASP A 20 -10.45 3.99 -3.36
N HIS A 21 -9.80 2.96 -2.84
CA HIS A 21 -9.72 2.73 -1.39
C HIS A 21 -8.65 3.57 -0.68
N GLY A 22 -7.82 4.30 -1.43
CA GLY A 22 -6.87 5.27 -0.88
C GLY A 22 -5.43 4.78 -0.74
N LYS A 23 -5.00 3.81 -1.56
CA LYS A 23 -3.62 3.29 -1.55
C LYS A 23 -2.57 4.37 -1.79
N THR A 24 -2.72 5.12 -2.89
CA THR A 24 -1.80 6.21 -3.26
C THR A 24 -1.85 7.35 -2.23
N THR A 25 -3.03 7.67 -1.73
CA THR A 25 -3.21 8.66 -0.66
C THR A 25 -2.50 8.24 0.63
N LEU A 26 -2.58 6.97 1.02
CA LEU A 26 -1.85 6.44 2.17
C LEU A 26 -0.34 6.52 1.95
N THR A 27 0.15 6.16 0.78
CA THR A 27 1.57 6.28 0.42
C THR A 27 2.06 7.73 0.56
N ALA A 28 1.31 8.68 0.01
CA ALA A 28 1.61 10.11 0.14
C ALA A 28 1.61 10.57 1.61
N ALA A 29 0.66 10.08 2.41
CA ALA A 29 0.58 10.41 3.84
C ALA A 29 1.78 9.87 4.63
N ILE A 30 2.22 8.64 4.37
CA ILE A 30 3.41 8.04 4.99
C ILE A 30 4.64 8.90 4.69
N LEU A 31 4.85 9.25 3.43
CA LEU A 31 5.98 10.07 3.01
C LEU A 31 5.96 11.46 3.66
N HIS A 32 4.80 12.07 3.75
CA HIS A 32 4.62 13.37 4.37
C HIS A 32 4.94 13.34 5.87
N VAL A 33 4.41 12.39 6.60
CA VAL A 33 4.64 12.25 8.05
C VAL A 33 6.11 11.99 8.35
N LEU A 34 6.76 11.12 7.60
CA LEU A 34 8.17 10.80 7.80
C LEU A 34 9.11 11.92 7.35
N ASP A 35 8.71 12.72 6.36
CA ASP A 35 9.43 13.93 5.98
C ASP A 35 9.37 14.99 7.09
N MET A 36 8.21 15.17 7.72
CA MET A 36 8.05 16.05 8.88
C MET A 36 8.85 15.57 10.10
N ALA A 37 8.99 14.26 10.27
CA ALA A 37 9.72 13.65 11.39
C ALA A 37 11.23 13.51 11.12
N LYS A 38 11.76 14.10 10.07
CA LYS A 38 13.19 14.03 9.72
C LYS A 38 14.09 14.30 10.93
N GLY A 39 15.08 13.43 11.08
CA GLY A 39 15.98 13.39 12.24
C GLY A 39 15.66 12.19 13.14
N GLN A 40 16.52 11.89 14.09
CA GLN A 40 16.39 10.73 14.98
C GLN A 40 16.15 9.37 14.26
N GLY A 41 16.64 9.25 13.02
CA GLY A 41 16.50 8.02 12.23
C GLY A 41 15.26 7.93 11.35
N TYR A 42 14.36 8.91 11.41
CA TYR A 42 13.24 9.02 10.46
C TYR A 42 13.64 9.84 9.24
N GLY A 43 13.11 9.50 8.09
CA GLY A 43 13.31 10.28 6.89
C GLY A 43 12.47 9.79 5.71
N ALA A 44 12.07 10.74 4.90
CA ALA A 44 11.46 10.54 3.61
C ALA A 44 11.56 11.84 2.80
N ARG A 45 11.23 11.76 1.52
CA ARG A 45 10.93 12.92 0.69
C ARG A 45 9.42 12.95 0.45
N ALA A 46 8.75 14.01 0.89
CA ALA A 46 7.31 14.15 0.69
C ALA A 46 6.97 14.20 -0.81
N GLU A 47 5.98 13.41 -1.21
CA GLU A 47 5.41 13.41 -2.55
C GLU A 47 3.88 13.47 -2.43
N GLY A 48 3.24 14.33 -3.22
CA GLY A 48 1.79 14.38 -3.32
C GLY A 48 1.24 13.26 -4.22
N VAL A 49 -0.07 13.02 -4.16
CA VAL A 49 -0.73 12.00 -5.00
C VAL A 49 -0.46 12.23 -6.49
N ASP A 50 -0.49 13.48 -6.93
CA ASP A 50 -0.22 13.88 -8.32
C ASP A 50 1.24 13.72 -8.76
N GLN A 51 2.15 13.56 -7.81
CA GLN A 51 3.56 13.23 -8.09
C GLN A 51 3.77 11.72 -8.16
N ILE A 52 3.01 10.96 -7.38
CA ILE A 52 3.01 9.49 -7.39
C ILE A 52 2.30 8.99 -8.66
N ASP A 53 1.08 9.46 -8.91
CA ASP A 53 0.32 9.19 -10.14
C ASP A 53 0.67 10.26 -11.19
N ASN A 54 1.85 10.16 -11.77
CA ASN A 54 2.43 11.23 -12.58
C ASN A 54 2.14 11.13 -14.07
N ALA A 55 1.81 9.95 -14.60
CA ALA A 55 1.52 9.78 -16.01
C ALA A 55 0.24 10.54 -16.43
N PRO A 56 0.18 11.11 -17.64
CA PRO A 56 -1.00 11.83 -18.10
C PRO A 56 -2.29 11.01 -18.02
N GLU A 57 -2.23 9.72 -18.30
CA GLU A 57 -3.37 8.81 -18.22
C GLU A 57 -3.81 8.57 -16.78
N GLU A 58 -2.87 8.46 -15.84
CA GLU A 58 -3.15 8.34 -14.40
C GLU A 58 -3.88 9.57 -13.88
N LYS A 59 -3.39 10.76 -14.24
CA LYS A 59 -4.01 12.04 -13.87
C LYS A 59 -5.40 12.21 -14.45
N ALA A 60 -5.58 11.82 -15.71
CA ALA A 60 -6.87 11.94 -16.41
C ALA A 60 -7.94 11.01 -15.82
N ARG A 61 -7.55 9.82 -15.38
CA ARG A 61 -8.47 8.81 -14.83
C ARG A 61 -8.59 8.85 -13.31
N GLY A 62 -7.65 9.49 -12.60
CA GLY A 62 -7.58 9.51 -11.14
C GLY A 62 -7.27 8.14 -10.55
N ILE A 63 -6.54 7.28 -11.26
CA ILE A 63 -6.15 5.93 -10.83
C ILE A 63 -4.67 5.70 -11.07
N THR A 64 -4.06 4.83 -10.25
CA THR A 64 -2.69 4.37 -10.43
C THR A 64 -2.63 3.30 -11.52
N ILE A 65 -1.74 3.45 -12.47
CA ILE A 65 -1.53 2.52 -13.59
C ILE A 65 -0.15 1.86 -13.48
N ALA A 66 0.90 2.67 -13.39
CA ALA A 66 2.27 2.21 -13.28
C ALA A 66 2.68 2.00 -11.82
N LEU A 67 3.71 1.18 -11.62
CA LEU A 67 4.33 1.05 -10.30
C LEU A 67 5.10 2.33 -9.97
N HIS A 68 4.87 2.85 -8.78
CA HIS A 68 5.64 3.95 -8.23
C HIS A 68 6.47 3.46 -7.05
N HIS A 69 7.76 3.80 -7.05
CA HIS A 69 8.72 3.42 -6.01
C HIS A 69 9.09 4.65 -5.19
N SER A 70 8.95 4.55 -3.88
CA SER A 70 9.36 5.58 -2.92
C SER A 70 10.27 4.95 -1.87
N GLU A 71 11.07 5.76 -1.22
CA GLU A 71 11.95 5.31 -0.14
C GLU A 71 11.68 6.12 1.12
N TYR A 72 11.71 5.46 2.26
CA TYR A 72 11.63 6.09 3.56
C TYR A 72 12.34 5.24 4.62
N GLU A 73 12.56 5.83 5.76
CA GLU A 73 13.21 5.14 6.87
C GLU A 73 12.60 5.49 8.22
N THR A 74 12.72 4.52 9.12
CA THR A 74 12.48 4.68 10.55
C THR A 74 13.79 4.41 11.30
N PRO A 75 13.87 4.63 12.63
CA PRO A 75 15.10 4.34 13.37
C PRO A 75 15.61 2.90 13.20
N ASN A 76 14.70 1.96 12.94
CA ASN A 76 15.01 0.54 12.89
C ASN A 76 15.25 -0.02 11.49
N ARG A 77 14.67 0.58 10.46
CA ARG A 77 14.69 0.03 9.09
C ARG A 77 14.67 1.10 8.01
N HIS A 78 15.22 0.72 6.86
CA HIS A 78 15.02 1.40 5.58
C HIS A 78 13.97 0.65 4.74
N TYR A 79 13.04 1.38 4.13
CA TYR A 79 11.96 0.81 3.33
C TYR A 79 12.02 1.30 1.89
N ALA A 80 11.85 0.39 0.94
CA ALA A 80 11.39 0.71 -0.39
C ALA A 80 9.89 0.42 -0.46
N HIS A 81 9.11 1.40 -0.86
CA HIS A 81 7.64 1.31 -0.93
C HIS A 81 7.19 1.28 -2.38
N ILE A 82 6.38 0.29 -2.71
CA ILE A 82 5.84 0.09 -4.06
C ILE A 82 4.34 0.37 -4.01
N ASP A 83 3.91 1.45 -4.69
CA ASP A 83 2.49 1.72 -4.88
C ASP A 83 2.02 1.00 -6.14
N ALA A 84 1.14 0.01 -5.97
CA ALA A 84 0.64 -0.84 -7.05
C ALA A 84 -0.77 -0.43 -7.47
N PRO A 85 -1.13 -0.60 -8.77
CA PRO A 85 -2.47 -0.27 -9.25
C PRO A 85 -3.52 -1.20 -8.64
N GLY A 86 -4.73 -0.65 -8.41
CA GLY A 86 -5.87 -1.41 -7.90
C GLY A 86 -6.86 -1.83 -8.96
N HIS A 87 -6.87 -1.18 -10.12
CA HIS A 87 -7.84 -1.44 -11.17
C HIS A 87 -7.57 -2.76 -11.91
N ALA A 88 -8.65 -3.49 -12.23
CA ALA A 88 -8.57 -4.82 -12.85
C ALA A 88 -7.83 -4.82 -14.20
N ASP A 89 -7.89 -3.73 -14.97
CA ASP A 89 -7.21 -3.62 -16.27
C ASP A 89 -5.68 -3.62 -16.15
N TYR A 90 -5.13 -3.38 -14.97
CA TYR A 90 -3.68 -3.25 -14.72
C TYR A 90 -3.14 -4.36 -13.81
N ILE A 91 -3.78 -5.52 -13.83
CA ILE A 91 -3.44 -6.65 -12.96
C ILE A 91 -1.99 -7.13 -13.13
N LYS A 92 -1.44 -7.05 -14.33
CA LYS A 92 -0.03 -7.42 -14.58
C LYS A 92 0.94 -6.55 -13.79
N ASN A 93 0.68 -5.24 -13.72
CA ASN A 93 1.51 -4.31 -12.96
C ASN A 93 1.37 -4.57 -11.45
N MET A 94 0.15 -4.87 -10.98
CA MET A 94 -0.08 -5.28 -9.59
C MET A 94 0.72 -6.54 -9.24
N ILE A 95 0.67 -7.57 -10.06
CA ILE A 95 1.39 -8.83 -9.85
C ILE A 95 2.91 -8.59 -9.83
N THR A 96 3.43 -7.81 -10.78
CA THR A 96 4.85 -7.46 -10.85
C THR A 96 5.30 -6.71 -9.59
N GLY A 97 4.49 -5.77 -9.10
CA GLY A 97 4.76 -5.05 -7.85
C GLY A 97 4.73 -5.98 -6.64
N ALA A 98 3.69 -6.79 -6.50
CA ALA A 98 3.52 -7.70 -5.38
C ALA A 98 4.65 -8.73 -5.27
N ALA A 99 5.18 -9.20 -6.39
CA ALA A 99 6.29 -10.15 -6.41
C ALA A 99 7.58 -9.58 -5.82
N GLN A 100 7.72 -8.26 -5.73
CA GLN A 100 8.88 -7.57 -5.15
C GLN A 100 8.73 -7.28 -3.65
N MET A 101 7.55 -7.52 -3.05
CA MET A 101 7.24 -7.13 -1.68
C MET A 101 7.65 -8.20 -0.67
N ASP A 102 8.31 -7.78 0.40
CA ASP A 102 8.52 -8.59 1.62
C ASP A 102 7.32 -8.52 2.56
N GLY A 103 6.52 -7.48 2.44
CA GLY A 103 5.27 -7.27 3.14
C GLY A 103 4.33 -6.38 2.34
N ALA A 104 3.04 -6.65 2.40
CA ALA A 104 2.02 -5.86 1.73
C ALA A 104 1.09 -5.19 2.74
N ILE A 105 0.73 -3.94 2.46
CA ILE A 105 -0.31 -3.20 3.18
C ILE A 105 -1.58 -3.30 2.33
N LEU A 106 -2.53 -4.09 2.81
CA LEU A 106 -3.85 -4.20 2.19
C LEU A 106 -4.72 -3.04 2.66
N VAL A 107 -5.04 -2.13 1.76
CA VAL A 107 -5.88 -0.97 2.06
C VAL A 107 -7.33 -1.29 1.72
N VAL A 108 -8.21 -1.21 2.72
CA VAL A 108 -9.64 -1.45 2.59
C VAL A 108 -10.40 -0.23 3.10
N ALA A 109 -11.26 0.35 2.27
CA ALA A 109 -12.14 1.43 2.72
C ALA A 109 -13.26 0.87 3.60
N ALA A 110 -13.40 1.38 4.82
CA ALA A 110 -14.45 0.96 5.74
C ALA A 110 -15.86 1.25 5.22
N THR A 111 -15.99 2.21 4.30
CA THR A 111 -17.25 2.56 3.63
C THR A 111 -17.76 1.47 2.68
N ASP A 112 -16.85 0.71 2.08
CA ASP A 112 -17.17 -0.24 1.00
C ASP A 112 -16.96 -1.69 1.43
N GLY A 113 -16.08 -1.93 2.39
CA GLY A 113 -15.66 -3.27 2.78
C GLY A 113 -14.77 -3.94 1.72
N ALA A 114 -14.70 -5.27 1.76
CA ALA A 114 -13.93 -6.04 0.79
C ALA A 114 -14.62 -6.05 -0.57
N MET A 115 -13.95 -5.51 -1.57
CA MET A 115 -14.41 -5.41 -2.95
C MET A 115 -13.72 -6.47 -3.83
N PRO A 116 -14.13 -6.64 -5.12
CA PRO A 116 -13.56 -7.67 -5.98
C PRO A 116 -12.03 -7.65 -6.07
N GLN A 117 -11.41 -6.48 -6.28
CA GLN A 117 -9.95 -6.39 -6.34
C GLN A 117 -9.29 -6.63 -4.96
N THR A 118 -9.96 -6.35 -3.84
CA THR A 118 -9.47 -6.71 -2.51
C THR A 118 -9.24 -8.23 -2.42
N ARG A 119 -10.22 -9.01 -2.83
CA ARG A 119 -10.15 -10.48 -2.84
C ARG A 119 -9.10 -11.01 -3.80
N GLU A 120 -9.07 -10.46 -4.99
CA GLU A 120 -8.12 -10.81 -6.04
C GLU A 120 -6.68 -10.50 -5.62
N HIS A 121 -6.42 -9.33 -5.05
CA HIS A 121 -5.09 -8.93 -4.60
C HIS A 121 -4.56 -9.80 -3.47
N ILE A 122 -5.40 -10.21 -2.52
CA ILE A 122 -5.01 -11.17 -1.47
C ILE A 122 -4.58 -12.50 -2.10
N LEU A 123 -5.38 -13.03 -3.00
CA LEU A 123 -5.08 -14.29 -3.69
C LEU A 123 -3.77 -14.21 -4.47
N LEU A 124 -3.60 -13.15 -5.25
CA LEU A 124 -2.42 -12.97 -6.08
C LEU A 124 -1.15 -12.72 -5.25
N ALA A 125 -1.25 -11.91 -4.20
CA ALA A 125 -0.14 -11.69 -3.28
C ALA A 125 0.34 -13.00 -2.64
N ARG A 126 -0.59 -13.87 -2.27
CA ARG A 126 -0.26 -15.20 -1.76
C ARG A 126 0.41 -16.06 -2.82
N GLN A 127 -0.11 -16.07 -4.03
CA GLN A 127 0.45 -16.88 -5.13
C GLN A 127 1.88 -16.47 -5.50
N VAL A 128 2.20 -15.18 -5.45
CA VAL A 128 3.57 -14.69 -5.70
C VAL A 128 4.48 -14.76 -4.48
N GLY A 129 3.97 -15.22 -3.35
CA GLY A 129 4.76 -15.51 -2.17
C GLY A 129 5.04 -14.32 -1.25
N VAL A 130 4.16 -13.32 -1.18
CA VAL A 130 4.28 -12.23 -0.20
C VAL A 130 4.15 -12.81 1.22
N PRO A 131 5.20 -12.72 2.07
CA PRO A 131 5.22 -13.44 3.36
C PRO A 131 4.27 -12.88 4.41
N LYS A 132 3.98 -11.57 4.37
CA LYS A 132 3.18 -10.86 5.37
C LYS A 132 2.22 -9.88 4.75
N ILE A 133 1.01 -9.84 5.29
CA ILE A 133 -0.01 -8.85 4.91
C ILE A 133 -0.46 -8.13 6.18
N ILE A 134 -0.44 -6.80 6.14
CA ILE A 134 -0.97 -5.91 7.17
C ILE A 134 -2.21 -5.25 6.58
N VAL A 135 -3.29 -5.19 7.34
CA VAL A 135 -4.53 -4.53 6.90
C VAL A 135 -4.58 -3.11 7.45
N PHE A 136 -4.88 -2.17 6.58
CA PHE A 136 -5.16 -0.79 6.92
C PHE A 136 -6.61 -0.46 6.54
N LEU A 137 -7.46 -0.28 7.55
CA LEU A 137 -8.85 0.17 7.35
C LEU A 137 -8.87 1.68 7.20
N ASN A 138 -9.19 2.14 5.99
CA ASN A 138 -9.20 3.54 5.61
C ASN A 138 -10.62 4.11 5.60
N LYS A 139 -10.74 5.44 5.57
CA LYS A 139 -12.01 6.17 5.50
C LYS A 139 -12.96 5.88 6.67
N VAL A 140 -12.44 5.56 7.84
CA VAL A 140 -13.26 5.28 9.03
C VAL A 140 -14.00 6.53 9.53
N ASP A 141 -13.47 7.71 9.24
CA ASP A 141 -14.09 9.00 9.49
C ASP A 141 -15.39 9.23 8.71
N MET A 142 -15.57 8.51 7.59
CA MET A 142 -16.77 8.57 6.76
C MET A 142 -17.86 7.59 7.20
N VAL A 143 -17.59 6.77 8.22
CA VAL A 143 -18.54 5.77 8.77
C VAL A 143 -19.02 6.24 10.13
N ASP A 144 -20.31 6.53 10.25
CA ASP A 144 -20.92 7.04 11.47
C ASP A 144 -21.09 5.96 12.55
N ASP A 145 -21.26 4.69 12.15
CA ASP A 145 -21.50 3.57 13.03
C ASP A 145 -20.23 2.71 13.20
N LYS A 146 -19.70 2.69 14.42
CA LYS A 146 -18.55 1.87 14.78
C LYS A 146 -18.78 0.37 14.52
N ASP A 147 -20.00 -0.11 14.66
CA ASP A 147 -20.33 -1.52 14.42
C ASP A 147 -20.12 -1.91 12.96
N LEU A 148 -20.28 -0.98 12.02
CA LEU A 148 -19.96 -1.19 10.60
C LEU A 148 -18.45 -1.35 10.37
N VAL A 149 -17.63 -0.58 11.08
CA VAL A 149 -16.16 -0.72 11.01
C VAL A 149 -15.73 -2.08 11.55
N ASP A 150 -16.27 -2.51 12.68
CA ASP A 150 -16.00 -3.81 13.28
C ASP A 150 -16.45 -4.95 12.36
N LEU A 151 -17.59 -4.80 11.66
CA LEU A 151 -18.06 -5.77 10.68
C LEU A 151 -17.11 -5.91 9.48
N VAL A 152 -16.60 -4.81 8.96
CA VAL A 152 -15.61 -4.81 7.88
C VAL A 152 -14.31 -5.49 8.34
N GLU A 153 -13.87 -5.21 9.55
CA GLU A 153 -12.68 -5.86 10.13
C GLU A 153 -12.85 -7.38 10.17
N GLU A 154 -13.99 -7.87 10.65
CA GLU A 154 -14.28 -9.31 10.69
C GLU A 154 -14.38 -9.92 9.28
N GLU A 155 -15.00 -9.23 8.33
CA GLU A 155 -15.07 -9.65 6.94
C GLU A 155 -13.68 -9.85 6.33
N VAL A 156 -12.78 -8.90 6.54
CA VAL A 156 -11.41 -8.96 6.02
C VAL A 156 -10.60 -10.07 6.71
N LYS A 157 -10.76 -10.23 8.03
CA LYS A 157 -10.13 -11.33 8.77
C LYS A 157 -10.55 -12.70 8.23
N ASP A 158 -11.84 -12.89 7.98
CA ASP A 158 -12.37 -14.15 7.44
C ASP A 158 -11.86 -14.42 6.03
N LEU A 159 -11.77 -13.37 5.21
CA LEU A 159 -11.24 -13.44 3.85
C LEU A 159 -9.76 -13.87 3.87
N LEU A 160 -8.95 -13.28 4.73
CA LEU A 160 -7.54 -13.62 4.89
C LEU A 160 -7.36 -15.05 5.40
N LYS A 161 -8.15 -15.49 6.36
CA LYS A 161 -8.13 -16.88 6.88
C LYS A 161 -8.45 -17.91 5.80
N LYS A 162 -9.39 -17.63 4.91
CA LYS A 162 -9.76 -18.51 3.80
C LYS A 162 -8.64 -18.68 2.77
N GLN A 163 -7.77 -17.69 2.67
CA GLN A 163 -6.61 -17.74 1.78
C GLN A 163 -5.36 -18.35 2.46
N GLY A 164 -5.42 -18.64 3.76
CA GLY A 164 -4.33 -19.20 4.55
C GLY A 164 -3.41 -18.19 5.11
#